data_1eb190b2dedbf88a33c397ee3cca7ef1
#
_entry.id   1eb190b2dedbf88a33c397ee3cca7ef1
#
_cell.length_a   1.000
_cell.length_b   1.000
_cell.length_c   1.000
_cell.angle_alpha   90.00
_cell.angle_beta   90.00
_cell.angle_gamma   90.00
#
_symmetry.space_group_name_H-M   'P 1'
#
loop_
_entity.id
_entity.type
_entity.pdbx_description
1 polymer ?
#
loop_
_entity_poly.entity_id
_entity_poly.type
_entity_poly.pdbx_seq_one_letter_code
_entity_poly.pdbx_strand_id
1 'polypeptide(L)'
;FTMFWAADIPRLHATDDQGRSTDVSVVAGALPVPQGQAVEPLAPPPDSWAAEDDADVAIWTLRLDAGAQWTLPPATGQGTRRSLYFFKGQGITVGGQPIHDHAVIELRADVPVLLEGGADEAELLMLQGRPIAEPVVQYGPFVMNTQAEIMQTMQDYRRTQFGGWPWKDAAPVHGATKQRFAQHPGGRREEPVE
;
A
#
# COMPACT_ATOMS: atom_id res chain seq x y z
N PHE A 1 9.36 12.31 6.89
CA PHE A 1 8.34 11.24 6.86
C PHE A 1 7.02 11.72 7.45
N THR A 2 5.93 11.06 7.07
CA THR A 2 4.58 11.29 7.61
C THR A 2 4.09 9.99 8.24
N MET A 3 3.50 10.07 9.44
CA MET A 3 2.88 8.93 10.10
C MET A 3 1.37 8.97 9.86
N PHE A 4 0.83 7.90 9.29
CA PHE A 4 -0.61 7.65 9.21
C PHE A 4 -1.00 6.64 10.27
N TRP A 5 -1.84 7.05 11.20
CA TRP A 5 -2.35 6.15 12.23
C TRP A 5 -3.48 5.29 11.66
N ALA A 6 -3.53 4.03 12.06
CA ALA A 6 -4.53 3.09 11.54
C ALA A 6 -5.99 3.53 11.79
N ALA A 7 -6.21 4.34 12.82
CA ALA A 7 -7.54 4.90 13.12
C ALA A 7 -7.96 6.01 12.15
N ASP A 8 -6.98 6.71 11.55
CA ASP A 8 -7.22 7.83 10.63
C ASP A 8 -7.34 7.38 9.17
N ILE A 9 -6.91 6.13 8.86
CA ILE A 9 -7.00 5.59 7.49
C ILE A 9 -8.47 5.34 7.15
N PRO A 10 -8.99 5.98 6.08
CA PRO A 10 -10.37 5.81 5.65
C PRO A 10 -10.67 4.36 5.22
N ARG A 11 -11.91 3.94 5.43
CA ARG A 11 -12.35 2.57 5.15
C ARG A 11 -13.69 2.55 4.45
N LEU A 12 -13.83 1.59 3.53
CA LEU A 12 -15.11 1.15 3.01
C LEU A 12 -15.51 -0.13 3.74
N HIS A 13 -16.73 -0.17 4.22
CA HIS A 13 -17.40 -1.41 4.62
C HIS A 13 -18.50 -1.70 3.59
N ALA A 14 -18.35 -2.78 2.85
CA ALA A 14 -19.32 -3.24 1.85
C ALA A 14 -19.94 -4.56 2.28
N THR A 15 -21.19 -4.78 1.89
CA THR A 15 -21.93 -6.01 2.18
C THR A 15 -22.51 -6.55 0.89
N ASP A 16 -22.36 -7.84 0.64
CA ASP A 16 -22.96 -8.50 -0.52
C ASP A 16 -24.44 -8.86 -0.28
N ASP A 17 -25.11 -9.39 -1.30
CA ASP A 17 -26.54 -9.74 -1.25
C ASP A 17 -26.86 -10.84 -0.21
N GLN A 18 -25.86 -11.52 0.32
CA GLN A 18 -26.00 -12.55 1.36
C GLN A 18 -25.62 -12.03 2.76
N GLY A 19 -25.34 -10.73 2.90
CA GLY A 19 -24.98 -10.11 4.16
C GLY A 19 -23.53 -10.35 4.61
N ARG A 20 -22.65 -10.82 3.72
CA ARG A 20 -21.24 -11.05 4.02
C ARG A 20 -20.44 -9.80 3.73
N SER A 21 -19.45 -9.52 4.57
CA SER A 21 -18.74 -8.25 4.57
C SER A 21 -17.43 -8.30 3.80
N THR A 22 -17.11 -7.16 3.20
CA THR A 22 -15.76 -6.83 2.70
C THR A 22 -15.36 -5.48 3.26
N ASP A 23 -14.23 -5.43 3.97
CA ASP A 23 -13.63 -4.21 4.48
C ASP A 23 -12.44 -3.83 3.60
N VAL A 24 -12.39 -2.57 3.16
CA VAL A 24 -11.27 -2.02 2.38
C VAL A 24 -10.69 -0.82 3.11
N SER A 25 -9.43 -0.91 3.53
CA SER A 25 -8.69 0.24 4.08
C SER A 25 -7.98 0.96 2.93
N VAL A 26 -8.25 2.25 2.77
CA VAL A 26 -7.76 3.07 1.65
C VAL A 26 -6.55 3.87 2.12
N VAL A 27 -5.35 3.29 1.93
CA VAL A 27 -4.08 3.90 2.38
C VAL A 27 -3.61 4.98 1.41
N ALA A 28 -3.76 4.74 0.11
CA ALA A 28 -3.46 5.69 -0.96
C ALA A 28 -4.39 5.45 -2.15
N GLY A 29 -4.63 6.48 -2.96
CA GLY A 29 -5.51 6.45 -4.12
C GLY A 29 -6.98 6.31 -3.74
N ALA A 30 -7.82 7.19 -4.26
CA ALA A 30 -9.26 7.18 -3.99
C ALA A 30 -9.91 5.87 -4.44
N LEU A 31 -10.79 5.32 -3.61
CA LEU A 31 -11.58 4.14 -3.95
C LEU A 31 -12.95 4.58 -4.51
N PRO A 32 -13.20 4.37 -5.81
CA PRO A 32 -14.52 4.64 -6.39
C PRO A 32 -15.59 3.74 -5.77
N VAL A 33 -16.73 4.33 -5.41
CA VAL A 33 -17.88 3.60 -4.88
C VAL A 33 -19.04 3.73 -5.86
N PRO A 34 -19.62 2.61 -6.35
CA PRO A 34 -20.78 2.67 -7.22
C PRO A 34 -21.92 3.45 -6.55
N GLN A 35 -22.49 4.45 -7.25
CA GLN A 35 -23.62 5.27 -6.79
C GLN A 35 -23.37 6.03 -5.47
N GLY A 36 -22.09 6.23 -5.07
CA GLY A 36 -21.69 6.93 -3.86
C GLY A 36 -20.54 7.90 -4.07
N GLN A 37 -20.15 8.58 -3.01
CA GLN A 37 -18.93 9.37 -2.99
C GLN A 37 -17.73 8.43 -2.83
N ALA A 38 -16.64 8.69 -3.57
CA ALA A 38 -15.40 7.94 -3.40
C ALA A 38 -14.87 8.03 -1.96
N VAL A 39 -14.22 6.97 -1.51
CA VAL A 39 -13.47 7.00 -0.25
C VAL A 39 -12.10 7.60 -0.54
N GLU A 40 -11.89 8.83 -0.04
CA GLU A 40 -10.66 9.57 -0.25
C GLU A 40 -9.60 9.17 0.78
N PRO A 41 -8.35 8.89 0.38
CA PRO A 41 -7.26 8.61 1.31
C PRO A 41 -6.78 9.87 2.03
N LEU A 42 -5.91 9.71 3.03
CA LEU A 42 -5.12 10.82 3.54
C LEU A 42 -4.17 11.34 2.47
N ALA A 43 -3.92 12.65 2.47
CA ALA A 43 -3.02 13.27 1.49
C ALA A 43 -1.60 12.67 1.59
N PRO A 44 -1.01 12.22 0.48
CA PRO A 44 0.37 11.75 0.48
C PRO A 44 1.35 12.88 0.75
N PRO A 45 2.60 12.60 1.15
CA PRO A 45 3.65 13.61 1.19
C PRO A 45 3.80 14.30 -0.17
N PRO A 46 4.00 15.63 -0.21
CA PRO A 46 3.95 16.41 -1.45
C PRO A 46 5.01 16.01 -2.48
N ASP A 47 6.16 15.50 -2.04
CA ASP A 47 7.26 15.03 -2.91
C ASP A 47 7.14 13.54 -3.28
N SER A 48 6.01 12.91 -2.96
CA SER A 48 5.76 11.50 -3.29
C SER A 48 5.20 11.36 -4.70
N TRP A 49 5.62 10.31 -5.43
CA TRP A 49 4.99 9.91 -6.69
C TRP A 49 3.46 9.77 -6.57
N ALA A 50 2.97 9.37 -5.39
CA ALA A 50 1.55 9.27 -5.11
C ALA A 50 0.81 10.63 -5.07
N ALA A 51 1.53 11.76 -5.03
CA ALA A 51 0.95 13.11 -5.10
C ALA A 51 0.78 13.62 -6.54
N GLU A 52 1.38 12.93 -7.52
CA GLU A 52 1.23 13.27 -8.93
C GLU A 52 -0.14 12.82 -9.44
N ASP A 53 -0.90 13.71 -10.05
CA ASP A 53 -2.29 13.46 -10.48
C ASP A 53 -2.42 12.26 -11.44
N ASP A 54 -1.41 12.04 -12.29
CA ASP A 54 -1.42 10.99 -13.29
C ASP A 54 -0.64 9.72 -12.89
N ALA A 55 -0.15 9.67 -11.65
CA ALA A 55 0.55 8.50 -11.12
C ALA A 55 -0.38 7.30 -10.90
N ASP A 56 -1.67 7.55 -10.71
CA ASP A 56 -2.71 6.54 -10.45
C ASP A 56 -2.30 5.53 -9.36
N VAL A 57 -1.57 6.03 -8.34
CA VAL A 57 -1.11 5.20 -7.22
C VAL A 57 -2.27 4.87 -6.31
N ALA A 58 -2.48 3.58 -6.06
CA ALA A 58 -3.39 3.13 -5.02
C ALA A 58 -2.78 1.98 -4.21
N ILE A 59 -3.03 2.04 -2.90
CA ILE A 59 -2.63 1.02 -1.92
C ILE A 59 -3.85 0.76 -1.05
N TRP A 60 -4.47 -0.42 -1.24
CA TRP A 60 -5.63 -0.83 -0.45
C TRP A 60 -5.38 -2.18 0.19
N THR A 61 -5.77 -2.33 1.46
CA THR A 61 -5.86 -3.64 2.09
C THR A 61 -7.31 -4.07 2.14
N LEU A 62 -7.56 -5.33 1.77
CA LEU A 62 -8.89 -5.90 1.68
C LEU A 62 -9.00 -7.06 2.67
N ARG A 63 -10.13 -7.14 3.36
CA ARG A 63 -10.52 -8.27 4.18
C ARG A 63 -11.91 -8.73 3.75
N LEU A 64 -12.03 -9.94 3.32
CA LEU A 64 -13.28 -10.56 2.90
C LEU A 64 -13.68 -11.63 3.91
N ASP A 65 -14.94 -11.62 4.34
CA ASP A 65 -15.52 -12.73 5.07
C ASP A 65 -15.54 -14.00 4.21
N ALA A 66 -15.65 -15.16 4.85
CA ALA A 66 -15.81 -16.42 4.15
C ALA A 66 -16.94 -16.37 3.11
N GLY A 67 -16.62 -16.65 1.86
CA GLY A 67 -17.54 -16.62 0.72
C GLY A 67 -18.04 -15.25 0.31
N ALA A 68 -17.57 -14.14 0.91
CA ALA A 68 -17.98 -12.79 0.54
C ALA A 68 -17.63 -12.46 -0.92
N GLN A 69 -18.50 -11.72 -1.57
CA GLN A 69 -18.31 -11.27 -2.95
C GLN A 69 -18.17 -9.74 -3.00
N TRP A 70 -17.11 -9.27 -3.65
CA TRP A 70 -16.89 -7.85 -3.86
C TRP A 70 -16.22 -7.59 -5.20
N THR A 71 -16.67 -6.57 -5.90
CA THR A 71 -16.09 -6.19 -7.19
C THR A 71 -15.06 -5.10 -6.99
N LEU A 72 -13.78 -5.44 -7.23
CA LEU A 72 -12.68 -4.50 -7.32
C LEU A 72 -12.91 -3.58 -8.53
N PRO A 73 -13.05 -2.25 -8.35
CA PRO A 73 -13.31 -1.34 -9.47
C PRO A 73 -12.10 -1.24 -10.40
N PRO A 74 -12.30 -0.87 -11.68
CA PRO A 74 -11.18 -0.62 -12.59
C PRO A 74 -10.37 0.60 -12.15
N ALA A 75 -9.11 0.65 -12.57
CA ALA A 75 -8.27 1.84 -12.49
C ALA A 75 -8.75 2.89 -13.50
N THR A 76 -8.44 4.14 -13.22
CA THR A 76 -8.82 5.27 -14.10
C THR A 76 -7.70 5.70 -15.05
N GLY A 77 -6.45 5.44 -14.68
CA GLY A 77 -5.26 5.81 -15.45
C GLY A 77 -4.96 4.89 -16.62
N GLN A 78 -4.44 5.47 -17.70
CA GLN A 78 -3.93 4.68 -18.83
C GLN A 78 -2.56 4.09 -18.52
N GLY A 79 -2.35 2.82 -18.88
CA GLY A 79 -1.09 2.13 -18.67
C GLY A 79 -0.80 1.77 -17.21
N THR A 80 -1.77 1.95 -16.34
CA THR A 80 -1.69 1.53 -14.93
C THR A 80 -1.46 0.03 -14.82
N ARG A 81 -0.56 -0.36 -13.92
CA ARG A 81 -0.35 -1.74 -13.51
C ARG A 81 -0.98 -1.98 -12.16
N ARG A 82 -1.52 -3.20 -11.99
CA ARG A 82 -2.20 -3.59 -10.76
C ARG A 82 -1.81 -5.00 -10.37
N SER A 83 -1.40 -5.16 -9.12
CA SER A 83 -1.09 -6.46 -8.52
C SER A 83 -1.90 -6.65 -7.25
N LEU A 84 -2.40 -7.86 -7.07
CA LEU A 84 -3.12 -8.28 -5.88
C LEU A 84 -2.29 -9.36 -5.17
N TYR A 85 -1.98 -9.12 -3.90
CA TYR A 85 -1.25 -10.05 -3.05
C TYR A 85 -2.24 -10.75 -2.13
N PHE A 86 -2.49 -12.03 -2.34
CA PHE A 86 -3.25 -12.86 -1.42
C PHE A 86 -2.29 -13.47 -0.39
N PHE A 87 -2.42 -13.10 0.89
CA PHE A 87 -1.45 -13.49 1.92
C PHE A 87 -2.07 -14.12 3.17
N LYS A 88 -3.41 -14.20 3.26
CA LYS A 88 -4.11 -14.89 4.34
C LYS A 88 -5.43 -15.47 3.85
N GLY A 89 -5.74 -16.70 4.29
CA GLY A 89 -6.92 -17.47 3.92
C GLY A 89 -6.55 -18.76 3.20
N GLN A 90 -7.54 -19.67 3.04
CA GLN A 90 -7.37 -20.99 2.42
C GLN A 90 -7.86 -21.03 0.97
N GLY A 91 -7.93 -19.88 0.32
CA GLY A 91 -8.28 -19.75 -1.08
C GLY A 91 -9.16 -18.53 -1.34
N ILE A 92 -9.18 -18.14 -2.59
CA ILE A 92 -10.00 -17.05 -3.12
C ILE A 92 -10.24 -17.28 -4.60
N THR A 93 -11.37 -16.82 -5.14
CA THR A 93 -11.58 -16.76 -6.58
C THR A 93 -11.42 -15.31 -7.05
N VAL A 94 -10.58 -15.11 -8.07
CA VAL A 94 -10.28 -13.80 -8.64
C VAL A 94 -10.66 -13.80 -10.13
N GLY A 95 -11.69 -13.04 -10.50
CA GLY A 95 -12.18 -12.99 -11.88
C GLY A 95 -12.57 -14.38 -12.43
N GLY A 96 -13.14 -15.24 -11.60
CA GLY A 96 -13.52 -16.61 -11.94
C GLY A 96 -12.36 -17.63 -11.91
N GLN A 97 -11.14 -17.22 -11.58
CA GLN A 97 -9.98 -18.13 -11.45
C GLN A 97 -9.76 -18.51 -9.98
N PRO A 98 -9.84 -19.78 -9.59
CA PRO A 98 -9.56 -20.20 -8.23
C PRO A 98 -8.06 -20.11 -7.91
N ILE A 99 -7.73 -19.54 -6.78
CA ILE A 99 -6.38 -19.39 -6.23
C ILE A 99 -6.38 -20.13 -4.89
N HIS A 100 -5.59 -21.18 -4.78
CA HIS A 100 -5.60 -22.07 -3.61
C HIS A 100 -4.50 -21.74 -2.60
N ASP A 101 -3.41 -21.15 -3.03
CA ASP A 101 -2.25 -20.79 -2.20
C ASP A 101 -2.02 -19.28 -2.20
N HIS A 102 -1.23 -18.79 -1.24
CA HIS A 102 -0.77 -17.40 -1.24
C HIS A 102 -0.06 -17.07 -2.55
N ALA A 103 -0.43 -15.97 -3.16
CA ALA A 103 0.01 -15.64 -4.51
C ALA A 103 0.08 -14.13 -4.76
N VAL A 104 0.92 -13.75 -5.72
CA VAL A 104 0.87 -12.45 -6.38
C VAL A 104 0.12 -12.62 -7.71
N ILE A 105 -0.91 -11.84 -7.91
CA ILE A 105 -1.84 -11.96 -9.03
C ILE A 105 -1.77 -10.64 -9.82
N GLU A 106 -1.25 -10.71 -11.04
CA GLU A 106 -1.26 -9.58 -11.96
C GLU A 106 -2.67 -9.44 -12.56
N LEU A 107 -3.25 -8.24 -12.44
CA LEU A 107 -4.59 -7.94 -12.93
C LEU A 107 -4.55 -6.99 -14.12
N ARG A 108 -5.52 -7.15 -15.01
CA ARG A 108 -5.88 -6.08 -15.93
C ARG A 108 -6.47 -4.93 -15.12
N ALA A 109 -5.79 -3.79 -15.13
CA ALA A 109 -6.20 -2.64 -14.34
C ALA A 109 -7.47 -1.95 -14.89
N ASP A 110 -7.73 -2.07 -16.19
CA ASP A 110 -8.78 -1.39 -16.96
C ASP A 110 -10.18 -2.05 -16.89
N VAL A 111 -10.31 -3.15 -16.16
CA VAL A 111 -11.58 -3.89 -16.03
C VAL A 111 -11.93 -4.13 -14.55
N PRO A 112 -13.25 -4.19 -14.23
CA PRO A 112 -13.67 -4.62 -12.90
C PRO A 112 -13.33 -6.11 -12.70
N VAL A 113 -12.97 -6.48 -11.47
CA VAL A 113 -12.61 -7.87 -11.13
C VAL A 113 -13.44 -8.33 -9.93
N LEU A 114 -14.24 -9.37 -10.12
CA LEU A 114 -14.97 -10.01 -9.00
C LEU A 114 -13.99 -10.79 -8.14
N LEU A 115 -14.01 -10.53 -6.84
CA LEU A 115 -13.32 -11.26 -5.79
C LEU A 115 -14.36 -12.06 -5.01
N GLU A 116 -14.09 -13.36 -4.75
CA GLU A 116 -14.98 -14.22 -4.00
C GLU A 116 -14.15 -14.93 -2.93
N GLY A 117 -14.43 -14.67 -1.66
CA GLY A 117 -13.76 -15.28 -0.51
C GLY A 117 -13.89 -16.80 -0.54
N GLY A 118 -12.89 -17.50 -0.03
CA GLY A 118 -12.89 -18.94 0.14
C GLY A 118 -13.70 -19.42 1.34
N ALA A 119 -13.30 -20.54 1.92
CA ALA A 119 -13.98 -21.16 3.06
C ALA A 119 -13.78 -20.40 4.38
N ASP A 120 -12.79 -19.54 4.47
CA ASP A 120 -12.46 -18.72 5.63
C ASP A 120 -12.21 -17.27 5.22
N GLU A 121 -11.95 -16.41 6.22
CA GLU A 121 -11.59 -15.01 5.98
C GLU A 121 -10.34 -14.89 5.11
N ALA A 122 -10.40 -14.05 4.09
CA ALA A 122 -9.28 -13.77 3.21
C ALA A 122 -8.76 -12.34 3.40
N GLU A 123 -7.41 -12.17 3.43
CA GLU A 123 -6.80 -10.84 3.41
C GLU A 123 -5.88 -10.69 2.19
N LEU A 124 -6.00 -9.51 1.58
CA LEU A 124 -5.26 -9.15 0.36
C LEU A 124 -4.70 -7.74 0.48
N LEU A 125 -3.60 -7.51 -0.26
CA LEU A 125 -3.04 -6.18 -0.50
C LEU A 125 -3.13 -5.90 -2.00
N MET A 126 -3.80 -4.82 -2.37
CA MET A 126 -3.83 -4.30 -3.74
C MET A 126 -2.81 -3.17 -3.87
N LEU A 127 -1.92 -3.31 -4.83
CA LEU A 127 -0.98 -2.28 -5.24
C LEU A 127 -1.23 -1.89 -6.70
N GLN A 128 -1.29 -0.60 -6.94
CA GLN A 128 -1.53 -0.03 -8.26
C GLN A 128 -0.65 1.19 -8.48
N GLY A 129 -0.31 1.45 -9.74
CA GLY A 129 0.33 2.68 -10.15
C GLY A 129 0.70 2.66 -11.63
N ARG A 130 0.84 3.85 -12.19
CA ARG A 130 1.44 4.02 -13.51
C ARG A 130 2.96 3.85 -13.37
N PRO A 131 3.61 3.05 -14.23
CA PRO A 131 5.07 2.95 -14.22
C PRO A 131 5.71 4.33 -14.46
N ILE A 132 6.73 4.67 -13.65
CA ILE A 132 7.51 5.90 -13.83
C ILE A 132 8.22 5.90 -15.20
N ALA A 133 8.52 4.70 -15.72
CA ALA A 133 9.14 4.47 -17.04
C ALA A 133 10.52 5.11 -17.21
N GLU A 134 11.25 5.34 -16.12
CA GLU A 134 12.62 5.78 -16.12
C GLU A 134 13.58 4.59 -16.08
N PRO A 135 14.83 4.75 -16.56
CA PRO A 135 15.86 3.74 -16.39
C PRO A 135 16.10 3.42 -14.92
N VAL A 136 16.40 2.17 -14.61
CA VAL A 136 16.69 1.72 -13.25
C VAL A 136 18.06 1.08 -13.21
N VAL A 137 18.94 1.62 -12.37
CA VAL A 137 20.24 1.04 -12.04
C VAL A 137 20.30 0.81 -10.56
N GLN A 138 20.62 -0.41 -10.15
CA GLN A 138 20.72 -0.80 -8.75
C GLN A 138 22.13 -1.27 -8.40
N TYR A 139 22.64 -0.83 -7.26
CA TYR A 139 23.87 -1.33 -6.67
C TYR A 139 23.74 -1.37 -5.15
N GLY A 140 23.76 -2.56 -4.56
CA GLY A 140 23.48 -2.74 -3.14
C GLY A 140 22.14 -2.15 -2.74
N PRO A 141 22.09 -1.28 -1.73
CA PRO A 141 20.82 -0.66 -1.29
C PRO A 141 20.43 0.58 -2.12
N PHE A 142 21.26 1.00 -3.07
CA PHE A 142 21.01 2.20 -3.85
C PHE A 142 20.34 1.88 -5.17
N VAL A 143 19.34 2.69 -5.51
CA VAL A 143 18.61 2.65 -6.79
C VAL A 143 18.59 4.06 -7.36
N MET A 144 19.09 4.21 -8.59
CA MET A 144 19.14 5.47 -9.32
C MET A 144 18.78 5.22 -10.79
N ASN A 145 18.80 6.26 -11.62
CA ASN A 145 18.50 6.13 -13.04
C ASN A 145 19.76 5.81 -13.87
N THR A 146 20.94 6.19 -13.39
CA THR A 146 22.22 5.99 -14.09
C THR A 146 23.32 5.45 -13.17
N GLN A 147 24.33 4.83 -13.77
CA GLN A 147 25.51 4.37 -13.05
C GLN A 147 26.31 5.54 -12.43
N ALA A 148 26.31 6.71 -13.08
CA ALA A 148 26.98 7.90 -12.56
C ALA A 148 26.32 8.38 -11.27
N GLU A 149 25.00 8.37 -11.21
CA GLU A 149 24.23 8.71 -9.99
C GLU A 149 24.48 7.71 -8.86
N ILE A 150 24.60 6.42 -9.15
CA ILE A 150 25.02 5.41 -8.16
C ILE A 150 26.38 5.78 -7.56
N MET A 151 27.35 6.11 -8.39
CA MET A 151 28.69 6.49 -7.91
C MET A 151 28.65 7.75 -7.05
N GLN A 152 27.89 8.76 -7.48
CA GLN A 152 27.69 10.00 -6.72
C GLN A 152 27.03 9.71 -5.36
N THR A 153 25.97 8.93 -5.35
CA THR A 153 25.26 8.53 -4.12
C THR A 153 26.17 7.80 -3.13
N MET A 154 27.03 6.90 -3.62
CA MET A 154 28.02 6.23 -2.78
C MET A 154 29.05 7.20 -2.18
N GLN A 155 29.49 8.22 -2.93
CA GLN A 155 30.38 9.25 -2.41
C GLN A 155 29.69 10.11 -1.35
N ASP A 156 28.45 10.52 -1.61
CA ASP A 156 27.65 11.30 -0.68
C ASP A 156 27.39 10.52 0.61
N TYR A 157 27.05 9.23 0.52
CA TYR A 157 26.90 8.38 1.69
C TYR A 157 28.19 8.27 2.49
N ARG A 158 29.36 8.08 1.85
CA ARG A 158 30.66 8.05 2.55
C ARG A 158 30.95 9.34 3.30
N ARG A 159 30.55 10.49 2.73
CA ARG A 159 30.79 11.82 3.29
C ARG A 159 29.81 12.17 4.40
N THR A 160 28.53 11.84 4.22
CA THR A 160 27.46 12.34 5.09
C THR A 160 26.79 11.29 5.93
N GLN A 161 26.96 10.00 5.60
CA GLN A 161 26.20 8.88 6.20
C GLN A 161 24.68 9.09 6.15
N PHE A 162 24.19 9.97 5.24
CA PHE A 162 22.80 10.43 5.15
C PHE A 162 22.20 10.91 6.49
N GLY A 163 23.02 11.64 7.29
CA GLY A 163 22.66 12.12 8.62
C GLY A 163 23.13 11.22 9.76
N GLY A 164 23.68 10.05 9.45
CA GLY A 164 24.21 9.11 10.42
C GLY A 164 23.17 8.35 11.23
N TRP A 165 23.64 7.53 12.14
CA TRP A 165 22.82 6.77 13.09
C TRP A 165 22.88 7.44 14.47
N PRO A 166 21.77 8.05 14.97
CA PRO A 166 21.81 8.89 16.18
C PRO A 166 21.78 8.08 17.49
N TRP A 167 21.51 6.77 17.44
CA TRP A 167 21.41 5.94 18.65
C TRP A 167 22.67 5.14 18.89
N LYS A 168 22.90 4.78 20.17
CA LYS A 168 24.05 3.96 20.57
C LYS A 168 23.93 2.51 20.10
N ASP A 169 22.70 1.98 20.09
CA ASP A 169 22.40 0.61 19.69
C ASP A 169 21.92 0.55 18.24
N ALA A 170 22.31 -0.52 17.53
CA ALA A 170 21.89 -0.75 16.16
C ALA A 170 20.39 -1.09 16.00
N ALA A 171 19.74 -1.50 17.09
CA ALA A 171 18.31 -1.85 17.12
C ALA A 171 17.62 -1.19 18.33
N PRO A 172 17.34 0.14 18.27
CA PRO A 172 16.66 0.82 19.35
C PRO A 172 15.25 0.27 19.53
N VAL A 173 14.88 -0.04 20.79
CA VAL A 173 13.56 -0.54 21.16
C VAL A 173 12.95 0.32 22.26
N HIS A 174 11.62 0.37 22.32
CA HIS A 174 10.90 1.19 23.30
C HIS A 174 10.88 0.61 24.73
N GLY A 175 11.47 -0.57 24.95
CA GLY A 175 11.35 -1.31 26.20
C GLY A 175 10.09 -2.18 26.23
N ALA A 176 9.74 -2.70 27.43
CA ALA A 176 8.61 -3.62 27.60
C ALA A 176 7.23 -2.94 27.55
N THR A 177 7.16 -1.63 27.76
CA THR A 177 5.89 -0.88 27.74
C THR A 177 5.45 -0.65 26.29
N LYS A 178 4.25 -1.13 25.95
CA LYS A 178 3.64 -0.89 24.65
C LYS A 178 3.29 0.59 24.53
N GLN A 179 3.88 1.26 23.54
CA GLN A 179 3.59 2.65 23.22
C GLN A 179 3.44 2.80 21.70
N ARG A 180 2.57 3.74 21.29
CA ARG A 180 2.40 4.10 19.89
C ARG A 180 2.73 5.58 19.75
N PHE A 181 3.85 5.87 19.11
CA PHE A 181 4.27 7.25 18.85
C PHE A 181 5.19 7.32 17.64
N ALA A 182 5.27 8.49 17.03
CA ALA A 182 6.30 8.84 16.07
C ALA A 182 7.14 9.99 16.65
N GLN A 183 8.45 9.87 16.59
CA GLN A 183 9.39 10.90 17.00
C GLN A 183 10.13 11.44 15.78
N HIS A 184 9.91 12.69 15.48
CA HIS A 184 10.48 13.39 14.34
C HIS A 184 11.83 14.04 14.66
N PRO A 185 12.62 14.40 13.64
CA PRO A 185 13.77 15.28 13.82
C PRO A 185 13.40 16.56 14.58
N GLY A 186 14.29 17.03 15.45
CA GLY A 186 14.00 18.20 16.30
C GLY A 186 13.18 17.90 17.56
N GLY A 187 12.88 16.63 17.84
CA GLY A 187 12.23 16.20 19.09
C GLY A 187 10.70 16.28 19.09
N ARG A 188 10.06 16.68 17.97
CA ARG A 188 8.59 16.62 17.87
C ARG A 188 8.12 15.17 18.02
N ARG A 189 7.20 14.96 18.93
CA ARG A 189 6.54 13.66 19.14
C ARG A 189 5.06 13.78 18.82
N GLU A 190 4.53 12.78 18.16
CA GLU A 190 3.10 12.65 17.90
C GLU A 190 2.60 11.27 18.32
N GLU A 191 1.39 11.20 18.77
CA GLU A 191 0.72 10.00 19.25
C GLU A 191 -0.67 9.91 18.60
N PRO A 192 -1.20 8.69 18.38
CA PRO A 192 -2.56 8.54 17.88
C PRO A 192 -3.55 9.15 18.90
N VAL A 193 -4.58 9.78 18.40
CA VAL A 193 -5.74 10.17 19.23
C VAL A 193 -6.46 8.88 19.61
N GLU A 194 -6.72 8.68 20.91
CA GLU A 194 -7.47 7.53 21.43
C GLU A 194 -8.96 7.58 21.05
#